data_d22e66faadc5f40ee37ef141a5ffc0a5
#
_entry.id   d22e66faadc5f40ee37ef141a5ffc0a5
#
_cell.length_a   1.000
_cell.length_b   1.000
_cell.length_c   1.000
_cell.angle_alpha   90.00
_cell.angle_beta   90.00
_cell.angle_gamma   90.00
#
_symmetry.space_group_name_H-M   'P 1'
#
loop_
_entity.id
_entity.type
_entity.pdbx_description
1 polymer ?
#
loop_
_entity_poly.entity_id
_entity_poly.type
_entity_poly.pdbx_seq_one_letter_code
_entity_poly.pdbx_strand_id
1 'polypeptide(L)'
;WILILMFLPVVGLVFYFFFGRSQRREKIIGKKSYNRLLKKPMAEYLAQNCCETPKEYARLIQLFQNTNQAFPFEGNRVDIYTGGYSKLQALLRELQKARFHIHMEYYIFEDDPVGRLVRDVLIEKAREGVEVRVIYDDVGCWHVPHRFFEEMRDAGIEVRSFLKVRFPLFTSKVNYRNHRKIVVIDGRIGFVGGMNLAERYMRGFSWGIW
;
A
#
# COMPACT_ATOMS: atom_id res chain seq x y z
N TRP A 1 23.51 -7.48 16.95
CA TRP A 1 23.08 -7.80 18.32
C TRP A 1 24.01 -8.81 18.98
N ILE A 2 24.41 -9.89 18.29
CA ILE A 2 25.26 -10.93 18.87
C ILE A 2 26.55 -10.33 19.47
N LEU A 3 27.25 -9.46 18.72
CA LEU A 3 28.47 -8.79 19.20
C LEU A 3 28.20 -7.91 20.42
N ILE A 4 27.12 -7.12 20.42
CA ILE A 4 26.76 -6.23 21.53
C ILE A 4 26.45 -7.07 22.79
N LEU A 5 25.69 -8.16 22.66
CA LEU A 5 25.37 -9.04 23.76
C LEU A 5 26.60 -9.81 24.27
N MET A 6 27.58 -10.11 23.42
CA MET A 6 28.80 -10.81 23.78
C MET A 6 29.80 -9.90 24.54
N PHE A 7 29.96 -8.65 24.08
CA PHE A 7 30.95 -7.75 24.72
C PHE A 7 30.36 -6.88 25.85
N LEU A 8 29.04 -6.61 25.82
CA LEU A 8 28.32 -5.79 26.79
C LEU A 8 27.01 -6.48 27.21
N PRO A 9 27.06 -7.61 27.92
CA PRO A 9 25.87 -8.45 28.09
C PRO A 9 24.71 -7.74 28.79
N VAL A 10 24.95 -7.00 29.84
CA VAL A 10 23.89 -6.30 30.59
C VAL A 10 23.32 -5.13 29.78
N VAL A 11 24.20 -4.27 29.25
CA VAL A 11 23.79 -3.13 28.43
C VAL A 11 23.17 -3.60 27.13
N GLY A 12 23.76 -4.62 26.51
CA GLY A 12 23.23 -5.26 25.30
C GLY A 12 21.83 -5.86 25.50
N LEU A 13 21.58 -6.48 26.63
CA LEU A 13 20.26 -7.04 26.98
C LEU A 13 19.21 -5.94 27.12
N VAL A 14 19.52 -4.85 27.80
CA VAL A 14 18.63 -3.69 27.94
C VAL A 14 18.32 -3.10 26.59
N PHE A 15 19.36 -2.82 25.78
CA PHE A 15 19.14 -2.30 24.42
C PHE A 15 18.39 -3.27 23.53
N TYR A 16 18.64 -4.59 23.63
CA TYR A 16 17.91 -5.60 22.89
C TYR A 16 16.43 -5.63 23.28
N PHE A 17 16.10 -5.46 24.56
CA PHE A 17 14.71 -5.41 25.02
C PHE A 17 13.94 -4.21 24.44
N PHE A 18 14.58 -3.05 24.37
CA PHE A 18 13.95 -1.84 23.83
C PHE A 18 13.99 -1.73 22.30
N PHE A 19 15.07 -2.19 21.67
CA PHE A 19 15.33 -2.00 20.25
C PHE A 19 15.44 -3.32 19.46
N GLY A 20 15.40 -4.44 20.15
CA GLY A 20 15.44 -5.76 19.53
C GLY A 20 14.21 -6.02 18.67
N ARG A 21 14.38 -6.77 17.60
CA ARG A 21 13.32 -7.12 16.67
C ARG A 21 12.32 -8.04 17.37
N SER A 22 11.16 -7.52 17.73
CA SER A 22 10.06 -8.35 18.21
C SER A 22 9.60 -9.28 17.08
N GLN A 23 9.80 -10.58 17.25
CA GLN A 23 9.26 -11.60 16.33
C GLN A 23 7.75 -11.80 16.51
N ARG A 24 7.15 -11.21 17.52
CA ARG A 24 5.69 -11.19 17.64
C ARG A 24 5.14 -10.36 16.49
N ARG A 25 4.57 -11.03 15.50
CA ARG A 25 3.74 -10.40 14.47
C ARG A 25 2.64 -9.63 15.21
N GLU A 26 2.76 -8.30 15.30
CA GLU A 26 1.65 -7.49 15.74
C GLU A 26 0.51 -7.81 14.76
N LYS A 27 -0.55 -8.43 15.27
CA LYS A 27 -1.76 -8.68 14.48
C LYS A 27 -2.46 -7.34 14.32
N ILE A 28 -2.12 -6.63 13.25
CA ILE A 28 -2.75 -5.35 12.89
C ILE A 28 -4.26 -5.55 12.71
N ILE A 29 -4.66 -6.73 12.23
CA ILE A 29 -6.06 -7.13 12.08
C ILE A 29 -6.33 -8.33 12.99
N GLY A 30 -7.30 -8.21 13.89
CA GLY A 30 -7.74 -9.33 14.73
C GLY A 30 -8.29 -10.48 13.88
N LYS A 31 -8.09 -11.73 14.33
CA LYS A 31 -8.55 -12.94 13.63
C LYS A 31 -10.06 -12.89 13.27
N LYS A 32 -10.88 -12.31 14.15
CA LYS A 32 -12.33 -12.14 13.93
C LYS A 32 -12.61 -11.18 12.77
N SER A 33 -11.91 -10.04 12.72
CA SER A 33 -12.05 -9.05 11.63
C SER A 33 -11.51 -9.61 10.31
N TYR A 34 -10.37 -10.30 10.34
CA TYR A 34 -9.82 -10.99 9.16
C TYR A 34 -10.80 -12.01 8.57
N ASN A 35 -11.41 -12.84 9.42
CA ASN A 35 -12.39 -13.84 8.94
C ASN A 35 -13.63 -13.18 8.36
N ARG A 36 -14.11 -12.10 8.97
CA ARG A 36 -15.30 -11.36 8.50
C ARG A 36 -15.04 -10.62 7.19
N LEU A 37 -13.89 -9.96 7.05
CA LEU A 37 -13.60 -9.07 5.93
C LEU A 37 -13.04 -9.79 4.71
N LEU A 38 -12.38 -10.92 4.90
CA LEU A 38 -11.68 -11.62 3.82
C LEU A 38 -12.20 -13.03 3.59
N LYS A 39 -12.26 -13.89 4.64
CA LYS A 39 -12.60 -15.29 4.42
C LYS A 39 -14.03 -15.50 3.97
N LYS A 40 -14.99 -14.85 4.62
CA LYS A 40 -16.41 -15.07 4.33
C LYS A 40 -16.80 -14.54 2.95
N PRO A 41 -16.54 -13.27 2.59
CA PRO A 41 -16.85 -12.77 1.24
C PRO A 41 -16.12 -13.52 0.14
N MET A 42 -14.86 -13.92 0.37
CA MET A 42 -14.11 -14.70 -0.60
C MET A 42 -14.69 -16.09 -0.82
N ALA A 43 -15.12 -16.79 0.25
CA ALA A 43 -15.75 -18.09 0.14
C ALA A 43 -17.09 -18.00 -0.60
N GLU A 44 -17.89 -16.96 -0.34
CA GLU A 44 -19.15 -16.71 -1.04
C GLU A 44 -18.91 -16.41 -2.53
N TYR A 45 -17.91 -15.59 -2.84
CA TYR A 45 -17.54 -15.29 -4.22
C TYR A 45 -17.09 -16.55 -4.98
N LEU A 46 -16.23 -17.37 -4.39
CA LEU A 46 -15.72 -18.60 -5.02
C LEU A 46 -16.81 -19.66 -5.21
N ALA A 47 -17.79 -19.71 -4.31
CA ALA A 47 -18.92 -20.61 -4.48
C ALA A 47 -19.81 -20.24 -5.69
N GLN A 48 -19.81 -18.96 -6.08
CA GLN A 48 -20.61 -18.45 -7.20
C GLN A 48 -19.81 -18.39 -8.52
N ASN A 49 -18.49 -18.32 -8.46
CA ASN A 49 -17.59 -18.09 -9.59
C ASN A 49 -16.49 -19.15 -9.62
N CYS A 50 -16.81 -20.33 -10.18
CA CYS A 50 -15.81 -21.36 -10.42
C CYS A 50 -15.02 -21.03 -11.69
N CYS A 51 -13.73 -20.72 -11.53
CA CYS A 51 -12.82 -20.62 -12.66
C CYS A 51 -12.29 -22.01 -13.01
N GLU A 52 -12.32 -22.39 -14.27
CA GLU A 52 -11.62 -23.58 -14.74
C GLU A 52 -10.11 -23.36 -14.59
N THR A 53 -9.48 -24.17 -13.77
CA THR A 53 -8.05 -24.10 -13.54
C THR A 53 -7.31 -24.80 -14.69
N PRO A 54 -6.46 -24.10 -15.47
CA PRO A 54 -5.64 -24.76 -16.48
C PRO A 54 -4.77 -25.85 -15.85
N LYS A 55 -4.83 -27.06 -16.38
CA LYS A 55 -4.09 -28.23 -15.83
C LYS A 55 -2.60 -27.99 -15.71
N GLU A 56 -2.03 -27.24 -16.64
CA GLU A 56 -0.62 -26.84 -16.67
C GLU A 56 -0.19 -26.08 -15.40
N TYR A 57 -1.05 -25.20 -14.87
CA TYR A 57 -0.75 -24.34 -13.70
C TYR A 57 -1.37 -24.86 -12.41
N ALA A 58 -2.03 -26.03 -12.40
CA ALA A 58 -2.76 -26.53 -11.25
C ALA A 58 -1.92 -26.59 -9.96
N ARG A 59 -0.66 -27.08 -10.05
CA ARG A 59 0.26 -27.14 -8.89
C ARG A 59 0.65 -25.77 -8.36
N LEU A 60 0.89 -24.81 -9.25
CA LEU A 60 1.25 -23.43 -8.91
C LEU A 60 0.07 -22.72 -8.25
N ILE A 61 -1.12 -22.86 -8.81
CA ILE A 61 -2.35 -22.32 -8.26
C ILE A 61 -2.63 -22.90 -6.86
N GLN A 62 -2.50 -24.22 -6.70
CA GLN A 62 -2.67 -24.88 -5.40
C GLN A 62 -1.65 -24.36 -4.36
N LEU A 63 -0.39 -24.13 -4.76
CA LEU A 63 0.62 -23.53 -3.90
C LEU A 63 0.19 -22.14 -3.41
N PHE A 64 -0.24 -21.25 -4.31
CA PHE A 64 -0.68 -19.91 -3.95
C PHE A 64 -1.98 -19.90 -3.13
N GLN A 65 -2.91 -20.79 -3.42
CA GLN A 65 -4.10 -20.97 -2.59
C GLN A 65 -3.75 -21.37 -1.15
N ASN A 66 -2.83 -22.31 -0.98
CA ASN A 66 -2.45 -22.82 0.34
C ASN A 66 -1.58 -21.83 1.13
N THR A 67 -0.66 -21.11 0.47
CA THR A 67 0.29 -20.21 1.15
C THR A 67 -0.27 -18.80 1.35
N ASN A 68 -0.91 -18.25 0.34
CA ASN A 68 -1.32 -16.85 0.29
C ASN A 68 -2.84 -16.65 0.30
N GLN A 69 -3.61 -17.76 0.23
CA GLN A 69 -5.06 -17.72 0.04
C GLN A 69 -5.44 -16.93 -1.24
N ALA A 70 -4.59 -17.00 -2.27
CA ALA A 70 -4.82 -16.39 -3.55
C ALA A 70 -5.57 -17.37 -4.45
N PHE A 71 -6.67 -16.93 -5.01
CA PHE A 71 -7.54 -17.73 -5.87
C PHE A 71 -7.45 -17.24 -7.32
N PRO A 72 -7.61 -18.11 -8.31
CA PRO A 72 -7.65 -17.70 -9.71
C PRO A 72 -8.95 -16.96 -10.02
N PHE A 73 -8.84 -15.95 -10.86
CA PHE A 73 -9.96 -15.18 -11.39
C PHE A 73 -9.82 -15.05 -12.90
N GLU A 74 -10.92 -15.14 -13.61
CA GLU A 74 -10.99 -15.00 -15.05
C GLU A 74 -11.50 -13.62 -15.48
N GLY A 75 -11.39 -13.32 -16.78
CA GLY A 75 -11.90 -12.07 -17.35
C GLY A 75 -11.08 -10.83 -16.98
N ASN A 76 -9.85 -11.00 -16.52
CA ASN A 76 -8.96 -9.88 -16.20
C ASN A 76 -8.14 -9.47 -17.44
N ARG A 77 -7.93 -8.16 -17.57
CA ARG A 77 -6.94 -7.57 -18.48
C ARG A 77 -5.80 -7.00 -17.66
N VAL A 78 -4.56 -7.28 -18.07
CA VAL A 78 -3.36 -6.76 -17.40
C VAL A 78 -2.57 -5.91 -18.38
N ASP A 79 -2.34 -4.65 -18.04
CA ASP A 79 -1.48 -3.73 -18.77
C ASP A 79 -0.21 -3.48 -17.96
N ILE A 80 0.98 -3.67 -18.55
CA ILE A 80 2.27 -3.53 -17.89
C ILE A 80 2.90 -2.18 -18.24
N TYR A 81 3.21 -1.38 -17.22
CA TYR A 81 3.88 -0.09 -17.35
C TYR A 81 5.31 -0.19 -16.83
N THR A 82 6.29 0.00 -17.70
CA THR A 82 7.72 0.01 -17.36
C THR A 82 8.28 1.42 -17.14
N GLY A 83 7.53 2.46 -17.54
CA GLY A 83 7.91 3.85 -17.38
C GLY A 83 7.00 4.62 -16.42
N GLY A 84 7.58 5.54 -15.64
CA GLY A 84 6.84 6.35 -14.67
C GLY A 84 5.79 7.25 -15.31
N TYR A 85 6.12 7.90 -16.42
CA TYR A 85 5.17 8.77 -17.15
C TYR A 85 3.96 8.02 -17.69
N SER A 86 4.17 6.89 -18.36
CA SER A 86 3.07 6.09 -18.92
C SER A 86 2.15 5.55 -17.82
N LYS A 87 2.73 5.11 -16.69
CA LYS A 87 1.95 4.71 -15.51
C LYS A 87 1.17 5.88 -14.90
N LEU A 88 1.80 7.06 -14.76
CA LEU A 88 1.13 8.24 -14.21
C LEU A 88 -0.04 8.69 -15.10
N GLN A 89 0.17 8.76 -16.41
CA GLN A 89 -0.90 9.11 -17.36
C GLN A 89 -2.08 8.15 -17.28
N ALA A 90 -1.80 6.84 -17.23
CA ALA A 90 -2.84 5.82 -17.07
C ALA A 90 -3.58 5.98 -15.74
N LEU A 91 -2.84 6.19 -14.64
CA LEU A 91 -3.43 6.40 -13.32
C LEU A 91 -4.36 7.61 -13.30
N LEU A 92 -3.90 8.78 -13.77
CA LEU A 92 -4.70 10.00 -13.80
C LEU A 92 -5.97 9.85 -14.65
N ARG A 93 -5.84 9.24 -15.83
CA ARG A 93 -6.99 8.95 -16.70
C ARG A 93 -8.04 8.09 -16.00
N GLU A 94 -7.63 7.06 -15.28
CA GLU A 94 -8.57 6.17 -14.60
C GLU A 94 -9.12 6.79 -13.31
N LEU A 95 -8.33 7.60 -12.57
CA LEU A 95 -8.84 8.39 -11.44
C LEU A 95 -9.94 9.37 -11.88
N GLN A 96 -9.75 10.08 -13.00
CA GLN A 96 -10.74 11.01 -13.54
C GLN A 96 -12.07 10.34 -13.92
N LYS A 97 -12.04 9.05 -14.29
CA LYS A 97 -13.24 8.28 -14.65
C LYS A 97 -13.96 7.67 -13.44
N ALA A 98 -13.39 7.73 -12.25
CA ALA A 98 -13.97 7.16 -11.05
C ALA A 98 -15.37 7.72 -10.77
N ARG A 99 -16.30 6.84 -10.37
CA ARG A 99 -17.71 7.19 -10.11
C ARG A 99 -18.16 6.88 -8.69
N PHE A 100 -17.59 5.87 -8.06
CA PHE A 100 -18.04 5.38 -6.75
C PHE A 100 -16.99 5.56 -5.68
N HIS A 101 -15.79 4.98 -5.87
CA HIS A 101 -14.74 5.08 -4.86
C HIS A 101 -13.32 4.98 -5.44
N ILE A 102 -12.38 5.62 -4.74
CA ILE A 102 -10.94 5.52 -4.96
C ILE A 102 -10.28 5.16 -3.64
N HIS A 103 -9.60 4.01 -3.57
CA HIS A 103 -8.78 3.60 -2.43
C HIS A 103 -7.32 3.59 -2.83
N MET A 104 -6.49 4.33 -2.12
CA MET A 104 -5.05 4.45 -2.40
C MET A 104 -4.21 4.10 -1.20
N GLU A 105 -3.14 3.35 -1.43
CA GLU A 105 -2.15 2.99 -0.43
C GLU A 105 -0.76 3.21 -1.03
N TYR A 106 0.01 4.15 -0.45
CA TYR A 106 1.35 4.48 -0.93
C TYR A 106 2.36 4.56 0.21
N TYR A 107 3.58 4.10 -0.05
CA TYR A 107 4.69 4.28 0.88
C TYR A 107 5.18 5.75 0.86
N ILE A 108 5.40 6.30 -0.33
CA ILE A 108 5.79 7.70 -0.52
C ILE A 108 4.73 8.39 -1.37
N PHE A 109 4.23 9.52 -0.87
CA PHE A 109 3.36 10.45 -1.57
C PHE A 109 3.90 11.85 -1.27
N GLU A 110 4.68 12.41 -2.21
CA GLU A 110 5.43 13.67 -2.02
C GLU A 110 4.60 14.90 -2.36
N ASP A 111 4.94 16.02 -1.74
CA ASP A 111 4.45 17.35 -2.11
C ASP A 111 5.32 17.94 -3.23
N ASP A 112 5.31 17.30 -4.38
CA ASP A 112 6.01 17.70 -5.61
C ASP A 112 5.02 17.83 -6.77
N PRO A 113 5.44 18.23 -7.99
CA PRO A 113 4.52 18.39 -9.13
C PRO A 113 3.66 17.16 -9.41
N VAL A 114 4.21 15.94 -9.27
CA VAL A 114 3.50 14.69 -9.49
C VAL A 114 2.50 14.42 -8.37
N GLY A 115 2.93 14.56 -7.13
CA GLY A 115 2.06 14.35 -5.99
C GLY A 115 0.91 15.36 -5.94
N ARG A 116 1.20 16.63 -6.23
CA ARG A 116 0.17 17.68 -6.30
C ARG A 116 -0.86 17.39 -7.40
N LEU A 117 -0.40 16.98 -8.57
CA LEU A 117 -1.31 16.63 -9.68
C LEU A 117 -2.27 15.50 -9.29
N VAL A 118 -1.76 14.44 -8.65
CA VAL A 118 -2.61 13.34 -8.17
C VAL A 118 -3.54 13.82 -7.05
N ARG A 119 -3.03 14.58 -6.06
CA ARG A 119 -3.84 15.17 -4.99
C ARG A 119 -5.01 15.98 -5.53
N ASP A 120 -4.75 16.85 -6.51
CA ASP A 120 -5.75 17.76 -7.05
C ASP A 120 -6.87 16.99 -7.77
N VAL A 121 -6.53 15.93 -8.52
CA VAL A 121 -7.53 15.02 -9.10
C VAL A 121 -8.34 14.30 -8.02
N LEU A 122 -7.72 13.85 -6.92
CA LEU A 122 -8.45 13.21 -5.82
C LEU A 122 -9.41 14.19 -5.14
N ILE A 123 -8.99 15.45 -4.94
CA ILE A 123 -9.83 16.52 -4.37
C ILE A 123 -11.01 16.82 -5.30
N GLU A 124 -10.78 16.92 -6.60
CA GLU A 124 -11.84 17.10 -7.59
C GLU A 124 -12.87 15.97 -7.50
N LYS A 125 -12.41 14.71 -7.52
CA LYS A 125 -13.30 13.55 -7.43
C LYS A 125 -14.07 13.48 -6.10
N ALA A 126 -13.45 13.84 -4.98
CA ALA A 126 -14.15 13.91 -3.69
C ALA A 126 -15.26 14.97 -3.70
N ARG A 127 -15.02 16.14 -4.32
CA ARG A 127 -16.03 17.18 -4.50
C ARG A 127 -17.18 16.76 -5.42
N GLU A 128 -16.93 15.86 -6.38
CA GLU A 128 -17.95 15.24 -7.22
C GLU A 128 -18.77 14.17 -6.49
N GLY A 129 -18.43 13.85 -5.22
CA GLY A 129 -19.13 12.86 -4.40
C GLY A 129 -18.56 11.45 -4.47
N VAL A 130 -17.38 11.26 -5.10
CA VAL A 130 -16.66 9.97 -5.08
C VAL A 130 -16.05 9.75 -3.70
N GLU A 131 -16.24 8.55 -3.12
CA GLU A 131 -15.62 8.18 -1.85
C GLU A 131 -14.10 7.98 -2.05
N VAL A 132 -13.28 8.86 -1.46
CA VAL A 132 -11.83 8.78 -1.58
C VAL A 132 -11.18 8.44 -0.25
N ARG A 133 -10.39 7.37 -0.22
CA ARG A 133 -9.60 6.96 0.95
C ARG A 133 -8.13 6.83 0.59
N VAL A 134 -7.28 7.46 1.39
CA VAL A 134 -5.83 7.46 1.18
C VAL A 134 -5.11 6.99 2.44
N ILE A 135 -4.25 5.99 2.30
CA ILE A 135 -3.31 5.56 3.33
C ILE A 135 -1.90 5.85 2.83
N TYR A 136 -1.12 6.58 3.62
CA TYR A 136 0.29 6.82 3.36
C TYR A 136 1.14 6.33 4.54
N ASP A 137 2.40 5.96 4.27
CA ASP A 137 3.32 5.57 5.34
C ASP A 137 3.88 6.81 6.04
N ASP A 138 3.81 6.82 7.38
CA ASP A 138 4.22 7.97 8.19
C ASP A 138 5.70 8.33 8.01
N VAL A 139 6.58 7.33 7.93
CA VAL A 139 8.03 7.54 7.73
C VAL A 139 8.35 7.83 6.27
N GLY A 140 7.68 7.14 5.34
CA GLY A 140 7.85 7.36 3.90
C GLY A 140 7.47 8.77 3.46
N CYS A 141 6.58 9.43 4.20
CA CYS A 141 6.11 10.80 3.94
C CYS A 141 6.57 11.81 5.02
N TRP A 142 7.64 11.51 5.77
CA TRP A 142 8.07 12.32 6.91
C TRP A 142 8.46 13.77 6.56
N HIS A 143 8.94 13.97 5.34
CA HIS A 143 9.32 15.30 4.84
C HIS A 143 8.15 16.06 4.18
N VAL A 144 6.99 15.40 4.04
CA VAL A 144 5.82 16.02 3.40
C VAL A 144 5.13 16.95 4.42
N PRO A 145 4.88 18.22 4.08
CA PRO A 145 4.19 19.15 4.96
C PRO A 145 2.79 18.62 5.32
N HIS A 146 2.41 18.76 6.60
CA HIS A 146 1.08 18.34 7.07
C HIS A 146 -0.06 18.97 6.26
N ARG A 147 0.11 20.23 5.85
CA ARG A 147 -0.85 20.96 5.02
C ARG A 147 -1.23 20.20 3.75
N PHE A 148 -0.29 19.51 3.11
CA PHE A 148 -0.55 18.72 1.90
C PHE A 148 -1.66 17.68 2.10
N PHE A 149 -1.66 17.00 3.25
CA PHE A 149 -2.67 16.02 3.60
C PHE A 149 -3.92 16.65 4.25
N GLU A 150 -3.80 17.83 4.86
CA GLU A 150 -4.92 18.58 5.41
C GLU A 150 -5.84 19.09 4.31
N GLU A 151 -5.29 19.66 3.23
CA GLU A 151 -6.05 20.10 2.07
C GLU A 151 -6.93 18.96 1.47
N MET A 152 -6.44 17.72 1.51
CA MET A 152 -7.22 16.56 1.08
C MET A 152 -8.34 16.24 2.08
N ARG A 153 -8.08 16.33 3.40
CA ARG A 153 -9.09 16.11 4.45
C ARG A 153 -10.18 17.15 4.41
N ASP A 154 -9.82 18.41 4.19
CA ASP A 154 -10.76 19.54 4.06
C ASP A 154 -11.70 19.38 2.86
N ALA A 155 -11.24 18.67 1.82
CA ALA A 155 -12.06 18.29 0.67
C ALA A 155 -12.93 17.03 0.92
N GLY A 156 -12.94 16.47 2.13
CA GLY A 156 -13.75 15.29 2.49
C GLY A 156 -13.06 13.94 2.25
N ILE A 157 -11.77 13.91 1.91
CA ILE A 157 -11.01 12.68 1.70
C ILE A 157 -10.63 12.05 3.04
N GLU A 158 -10.89 10.76 3.24
CA GLU A 158 -10.39 10.04 4.40
C GLU A 158 -8.90 9.73 4.24
N VAL A 159 -8.04 10.54 4.89
CA VAL A 159 -6.58 10.40 4.83
C VAL A 159 -6.03 9.90 6.16
N ARG A 160 -5.31 8.77 6.14
CA ARG A 160 -4.72 8.14 7.34
C ARG A 160 -3.24 7.86 7.14
N SER A 161 -2.43 8.14 8.17
CA SER A 161 -1.05 7.69 8.20
C SER A 161 -0.96 6.25 8.76
N PHE A 162 -0.19 5.41 8.08
CA PHE A 162 0.08 4.05 8.55
C PHE A 162 1.19 4.07 9.60
N LEU A 163 0.92 3.48 10.77
CA LEU A 163 1.83 3.35 11.91
C LEU A 163 2.54 4.67 12.28
N LYS A 164 1.75 5.65 12.69
CA LYS A 164 2.26 6.96 13.15
C LYS A 164 3.36 6.80 14.20
N VAL A 165 4.53 7.41 13.93
CA VAL A 165 5.70 7.38 14.80
C VAL A 165 5.76 8.67 15.60
N ARG A 166 5.47 8.58 16.91
CA ARG A 166 5.53 9.75 17.81
C ARG A 166 6.91 9.98 18.42
N PHE A 167 7.64 8.89 18.71
CA PHE A 167 8.97 8.92 19.33
C PHE A 167 9.90 7.93 18.62
N PRO A 168 10.62 8.34 17.55
CA PRO A 168 11.42 7.42 16.73
C PRO A 168 12.53 6.70 17.51
N LEU A 169 13.11 7.34 18.54
CA LEU A 169 14.19 6.78 19.34
C LEU A 169 13.74 5.65 20.29
N PHE A 170 12.44 5.59 20.64
CA PHE A 170 11.93 4.65 21.64
C PHE A 170 10.90 3.67 21.10
N THR A 171 10.74 3.55 19.79
CA THR A 171 9.73 2.65 19.20
C THR A 171 10.32 1.71 18.15
N SER A 172 10.07 0.41 18.34
CA SER A 172 10.38 -0.60 17.33
C SER A 172 9.49 -0.47 16.06
N LYS A 173 8.44 0.36 16.12
CA LYS A 173 7.51 0.57 15.00
C LYS A 173 8.14 1.28 13.80
N VAL A 174 9.29 1.92 13.98
CA VAL A 174 10.04 2.52 12.85
C VAL A 174 10.40 1.48 11.78
N ASN A 175 10.62 0.22 12.17
CA ASN A 175 11.01 -0.85 11.26
C ASN A 175 9.83 -1.53 10.55
N TYR A 176 8.59 -1.30 11.00
CA TYR A 176 7.39 -1.87 10.39
C TYR A 176 6.76 -0.85 9.45
N ARG A 177 7.17 -0.88 8.19
CA ARG A 177 6.70 0.07 7.16
C ARG A 177 5.81 -0.61 6.14
N ASN A 178 4.85 0.14 5.65
CA ASN A 178 3.97 -0.29 4.59
C ASN A 178 4.53 0.13 3.23
N HIS A 179 5.28 -0.76 2.60
CA HIS A 179 5.94 -0.48 1.33
C HIS A 179 5.06 -0.77 0.09
N ARG A 180 3.76 -0.88 0.25
CA ARG A 180 2.82 -1.14 -0.84
C ARG A 180 2.53 0.13 -1.63
N LYS A 181 2.22 -0.04 -2.92
CA LYS A 181 1.73 0.99 -3.82
C LYS A 181 0.55 0.37 -4.56
N ILE A 182 -0.64 0.68 -4.09
CA ILE A 182 -1.90 0.08 -4.57
C ILE A 182 -2.91 1.19 -4.78
N VAL A 183 -3.62 1.14 -5.89
CA VAL A 183 -4.82 1.96 -6.13
C VAL A 183 -5.94 1.04 -6.58
N VAL A 184 -7.10 1.18 -6.01
CA VAL A 184 -8.32 0.49 -6.44
C VAL A 184 -9.37 1.53 -6.79
N ILE A 185 -9.92 1.46 -7.99
CA ILE A 185 -10.92 2.40 -8.51
C ILE A 185 -12.17 1.61 -8.84
N ASP A 186 -13.29 1.99 -8.22
CA ASP A 186 -14.63 1.43 -8.43
C ASP A 186 -14.71 -0.10 -8.32
N GLY A 187 -13.76 -0.74 -7.60
CA GLY A 187 -13.64 -2.20 -7.48
C GLY A 187 -13.33 -2.93 -8.79
N ARG A 188 -13.01 -2.20 -9.87
CA ARG A 188 -12.82 -2.75 -11.23
C ARG A 188 -11.40 -2.58 -11.76
N ILE A 189 -10.73 -1.51 -11.38
CA ILE A 189 -9.38 -1.18 -11.85
C ILE A 189 -8.44 -1.19 -10.66
N GLY A 190 -7.34 -1.94 -10.78
CA GLY A 190 -6.29 -2.01 -9.78
C GLY A 190 -4.95 -1.60 -10.36
N PHE A 191 -4.23 -0.68 -9.70
CA PHE A 191 -2.81 -0.43 -9.98
C PHE A 191 -2.00 -1.02 -8.84
N VAL A 192 -1.03 -1.87 -9.17
CA VAL A 192 -0.09 -2.46 -8.21
C VAL A 192 1.32 -2.37 -8.78
N GLY A 193 2.30 -1.99 -7.98
CA GLY A 193 3.67 -1.93 -8.48
C GLY A 193 4.68 -1.38 -7.48
N GLY A 194 5.88 -1.07 -7.98
CA GLY A 194 7.00 -0.55 -7.19
C GLY A 194 7.11 0.98 -7.14
N MET A 195 6.51 1.71 -8.10
CA MET A 195 6.67 3.16 -8.23
C MET A 195 5.82 3.92 -7.21
N ASN A 196 6.44 4.81 -6.46
CA ASN A 196 5.76 5.75 -5.57
C ASN A 196 5.19 6.97 -6.34
N LEU A 197 4.53 7.87 -5.61
CA LEU A 197 4.03 9.15 -6.13
C LEU A 197 5.02 10.26 -5.81
N ALA A 198 6.03 10.41 -6.66
CA ALA A 198 7.01 11.48 -6.62
C ALA A 198 7.67 11.66 -7.99
N GLU A 199 8.08 12.89 -8.31
CA GLU A 199 8.67 13.25 -9.60
C GLU A 199 9.91 12.40 -9.94
N ARG A 200 10.74 12.07 -8.94
CA ARG A 200 11.93 11.24 -9.12
C ARG A 200 11.64 9.85 -9.72
N TYR A 201 10.43 9.33 -9.55
CA TYR A 201 10.01 8.04 -10.15
C TYR A 201 9.53 8.18 -11.58
N MET A 202 9.38 9.41 -12.10
CA MET A 202 8.92 9.65 -13.47
C MET A 202 10.07 9.59 -14.48
N ARG A 203 11.20 10.18 -14.13
CA ARG A 203 12.35 10.36 -15.05
C ARG A 203 13.42 9.27 -14.91
N GLY A 204 13.35 8.43 -13.87
CA GLY A 204 14.46 7.59 -13.45
C GLY A 204 15.58 8.41 -12.79
N PHE A 205 16.59 7.74 -12.29
CA PHE A 205 17.81 8.42 -11.81
C PHE A 205 18.78 8.61 -12.98
N SER A 206 19.59 9.68 -12.92
CA SER A 206 20.61 9.99 -13.94
C SER A 206 21.66 8.88 -14.14
N TRP A 207 21.69 7.88 -13.26
CA TRP A 207 22.67 6.78 -13.23
C TRP A 207 22.04 5.37 -13.33
N GLY A 208 20.75 5.25 -13.68
CA GLY A 208 20.13 3.95 -13.88
C GLY A 208 18.66 3.98 -14.28
N ILE A 209 18.30 2.98 -15.08
CA ILE A 209 16.90 2.62 -15.36
C ILE A 209 16.46 1.68 -14.23
N TRP A 210 15.23 1.80 -13.80
CA TRP A 210 14.58 0.93 -12.80
C TRP A 210 14.59 -0.53 -13.19
#